data_32dd2a44982603971dfe8f3802f5978c
#
_entry.id   32dd2a44982603971dfe8f3802f5978c
#
_cell.length_a   1.000
_cell.length_b   1.000
_cell.length_c   1.000
_cell.angle_alpha   90.00
_cell.angle_beta   90.00
_cell.angle_gamma   90.00
#
_symmetry.space_group_name_H-M   'P 1'
#
loop_
_entity.id
_entity.type
_entity.pdbx_description
1 polymer ?
#
loop_
_entity_poly.entity_id
_entity_poly.type
_entity_poly.pdbx_seq_one_letter_code
_entity_poly.pdbx_strand_id
1 'polypeptide(L)'
;MLTLLLAAAMSVGIASVAFAQVGLPAGFPQVFHAQLTPLNGSGASGTATLVRNGTQLTTTINSSGLTPNQPHAQHIHGMAQAISECPSLAADTNADGLINTTEGAPFYGPIAVSFTTFGDTSPASGLAVDRFPVASSVGTVNYFRSLIAPPGVAANLGNFAIVQHGVDLNGNGEYDFSAGVSDLDPSLPQEATIPANCGVINPVGH
;
A
#
# COMPACT_ATOMS: atom_id res chain seq x y z
N MET A 1 10.44 33.33 68.10
CA MET A 1 11.52 32.67 67.33
C MET A 1 10.85 31.58 66.47
N LEU A 2 10.72 31.85 65.18
CA LEU A 2 10.08 30.94 64.20
C LEU A 2 11.18 30.36 63.31
N THR A 3 11.44 29.09 63.46
CA THR A 3 12.50 28.39 62.70
C THR A 3 11.95 27.92 61.34
N LEU A 4 12.47 28.45 60.25
CA LEU A 4 12.09 28.08 58.88
C LEU A 4 12.94 26.88 58.47
N LEU A 5 12.27 25.71 58.23
CA LEU A 5 12.92 24.53 57.62
C LEU A 5 12.87 24.64 56.11
N LEU A 6 14.06 24.74 55.49
CA LEU A 6 14.23 24.71 54.05
C LEU A 6 14.31 23.23 53.60
N ALA A 7 13.34 22.78 52.82
CA ALA A 7 13.37 21.48 52.22
C ALA A 7 14.05 21.61 50.80
N ALA A 8 15.21 20.99 50.62
CA ALA A 8 15.87 20.89 49.35
C ALA A 8 15.28 19.73 48.55
N ALA A 9 14.64 20.03 47.42
CA ALA A 9 14.18 19.02 46.47
C ALA A 9 15.33 18.63 45.55
N MET A 10 15.81 17.38 45.63
CA MET A 10 16.74 16.80 44.67
C MET A 10 15.94 16.33 43.45
N SER A 11 16.12 16.99 42.32
CA SER A 11 15.62 16.52 41.02
C SER A 11 16.60 15.47 40.46
N VAL A 12 16.18 14.20 40.42
CA VAL A 12 16.88 13.14 39.71
C VAL A 12 16.60 13.31 38.22
N GLY A 13 17.56 13.80 37.46
CA GLY A 13 17.49 13.86 36.00
C GLY A 13 17.59 12.45 35.43
N ILE A 14 16.53 11.96 34.79
CA ILE A 14 16.58 10.72 34.00
C ILE A 14 17.23 11.08 32.66
N ALA A 15 18.49 10.67 32.47
CA ALA A 15 19.14 10.77 31.17
C ALA A 15 18.49 9.79 30.20
N SER A 16 17.77 10.31 29.19
CA SER A 16 17.26 9.51 28.09
C SER A 16 18.41 9.04 27.23
N VAL A 17 18.68 7.74 27.23
CA VAL A 17 19.68 7.13 26.34
C VAL A 17 19.03 7.06 24.95
N ALA A 18 19.39 7.95 24.06
CA ALA A 18 19.03 7.84 22.64
C ALA A 18 19.85 6.67 22.05
N PHE A 19 19.18 5.56 21.75
CA PHE A 19 19.77 4.52 20.93
C PHE A 19 19.89 5.06 19.50
N ALA A 20 21.12 5.32 19.05
CA ALA A 20 21.37 5.57 17.64
C ALA A 20 20.98 4.31 16.87
N GLN A 21 20.02 4.41 15.95
CA GLN A 21 19.75 3.35 14.99
C GLN A 21 21.01 3.15 14.16
N VAL A 22 21.69 2.04 14.38
CA VAL A 22 22.81 1.62 13.54
C VAL A 22 22.21 1.17 12.22
N GLY A 23 22.14 2.06 11.23
CA GLY A 23 21.75 1.70 9.88
C GLY A 23 22.68 0.60 9.36
N LEU A 24 22.11 -0.47 8.77
CA LEU A 24 22.92 -1.49 8.10
C LEU A 24 23.80 -0.83 7.04
N PRO A 25 25.05 -1.29 6.87
CA PRO A 25 25.94 -0.78 5.83
C PRO A 25 25.29 -0.92 4.45
N ALA A 26 25.51 0.07 3.57
CA ALA A 26 25.07 0.03 2.19
C ALA A 26 25.59 -1.27 1.52
N GLY A 27 24.66 -2.16 1.10
CA GLY A 27 25.00 -3.43 0.46
C GLY A 27 24.26 -4.65 1.01
N PHE A 28 23.57 -4.53 2.15
CA PHE A 28 22.73 -5.63 2.65
C PHE A 28 21.28 -5.48 2.16
N PRO A 29 20.60 -6.60 1.81
CA PRO A 29 19.19 -6.59 1.53
C PRO A 29 18.38 -6.05 2.71
N GLN A 30 17.45 -5.16 2.45
CA GLN A 30 16.53 -4.63 3.46
C GLN A 30 15.14 -5.19 3.21
N VAL A 31 14.47 -5.58 4.28
CA VAL A 31 13.14 -6.18 4.24
C VAL A 31 12.11 -5.15 4.69
N PHE A 32 11.03 -5.09 3.95
CA PHE A 32 9.87 -4.27 4.25
C PHE A 32 8.61 -5.13 4.24
N HIS A 33 7.62 -4.71 4.98
CA HIS A 33 6.34 -5.40 5.10
C HIS A 33 5.19 -4.40 4.99
N ALA A 34 4.10 -4.82 4.34
CA ALA A 34 2.84 -4.11 4.33
C ALA A 34 1.72 -5.09 4.70
N GLN A 35 0.87 -4.69 5.67
CA GLN A 35 -0.38 -5.37 5.98
C GLN A 35 -1.47 -4.73 5.12
N LEU A 36 -2.05 -5.51 4.21
CA LEU A 36 -3.14 -5.06 3.34
C LEU A 36 -4.47 -5.21 4.08
N THR A 37 -5.15 -4.09 4.31
CA THR A 37 -6.45 -4.04 4.99
C THR A 37 -7.57 -3.70 4.01
N PRO A 38 -8.78 -4.26 4.18
CA PRO A 38 -9.88 -4.05 3.26
C PRO A 38 -10.28 -2.58 3.11
N LEU A 39 -10.63 -2.20 1.89
CA LEU A 39 -11.31 -0.97 1.54
C LEU A 39 -12.65 -1.31 0.85
N ASN A 40 -13.58 -0.36 0.82
CA ASN A 40 -14.85 -0.45 0.08
C ASN A 40 -15.68 -1.70 0.40
N GLY A 41 -15.57 -2.22 1.62
CA GLY A 41 -16.31 -3.42 2.00
C GLY A 41 -15.90 -4.70 1.27
N SER A 42 -14.78 -4.69 0.53
CA SER A 42 -14.32 -5.80 -0.31
C SER A 42 -14.07 -7.10 0.43
N GLY A 43 -13.75 -7.05 1.73
CA GLY A 43 -13.25 -8.19 2.49
C GLY A 43 -11.82 -8.61 2.11
N ALA A 44 -11.22 -7.97 1.10
CA ALA A 44 -9.89 -8.31 0.60
C ALA A 44 -8.79 -7.92 1.60
N SER A 45 -7.98 -8.87 2.00
CA SER A 45 -6.86 -8.64 2.92
C SER A 45 -5.63 -9.46 2.53
N GLY A 46 -4.47 -9.09 3.05
CA GLY A 46 -3.25 -9.81 2.72
C GLY A 46 -2.00 -9.23 3.35
N THR A 47 -0.87 -9.73 2.88
CA THR A 47 0.44 -9.25 3.28
C THR A 47 1.33 -9.09 2.07
N ALA A 48 2.20 -8.08 2.10
CA ALA A 48 3.27 -7.95 1.14
C ALA A 48 4.62 -7.93 1.86
N THR A 49 5.58 -8.66 1.31
CA THR A 49 6.98 -8.62 1.74
C THR A 49 7.82 -8.14 0.56
N LEU A 50 8.63 -7.11 0.80
CA LEU A 50 9.50 -6.53 -0.20
C LEU A 50 10.94 -6.64 0.28
N VAL A 51 11.80 -7.21 -0.55
CA VAL A 51 13.24 -7.30 -0.28
C VAL A 51 13.95 -6.38 -1.26
N ARG A 52 14.59 -5.34 -0.72
CA ARG A 52 15.34 -4.35 -1.50
C ARG A 52 16.84 -4.63 -1.44
N ASN A 53 17.47 -4.66 -2.60
CA ASN A 53 18.94 -4.67 -2.74
C ASN A 53 19.35 -3.61 -3.78
N GLY A 54 19.77 -2.43 -3.32
CA GLY A 54 19.96 -1.27 -4.18
C GLY A 54 18.63 -0.83 -4.82
N THR A 55 18.55 -0.87 -6.15
CA THR A 55 17.32 -0.63 -6.91
C THR A 55 16.56 -1.92 -7.25
N GLN A 56 17.15 -3.08 -7.04
CA GLN A 56 16.44 -4.34 -7.22
C GLN A 56 15.43 -4.53 -6.08
N LEU A 57 14.21 -4.82 -6.45
CA LEU A 57 13.09 -5.07 -5.55
C LEU A 57 12.48 -6.43 -5.86
N THR A 58 12.51 -7.33 -4.89
CA THR A 58 11.80 -8.61 -4.95
C THR A 58 10.56 -8.51 -4.07
N THR A 59 9.40 -8.70 -4.66
CA THR A 59 8.10 -8.53 -3.99
C THR A 59 7.34 -9.84 -3.98
N THR A 60 6.80 -10.19 -2.82
CA THR A 60 5.83 -11.26 -2.64
C THR A 60 4.55 -10.66 -2.06
N ILE A 61 3.41 -10.89 -2.69
CA ILE A 61 2.08 -10.49 -2.18
C ILE A 61 1.22 -11.72 -2.08
N ASN A 62 0.64 -11.94 -0.89
CA ASN A 62 -0.34 -13.00 -0.65
C ASN A 62 -1.61 -12.33 -0.12
N SER A 63 -2.70 -12.47 -0.85
CA SER A 63 -3.99 -11.87 -0.49
C SER A 63 -5.15 -12.82 -0.74
N SER A 64 -6.24 -12.59 -0.03
CA SER A 64 -7.49 -13.35 -0.11
C SER A 64 -8.69 -12.43 0.01
N GLY A 65 -9.88 -12.93 -0.32
CA GLY A 65 -11.11 -12.14 -0.34
C GLY A 65 -11.22 -11.21 -1.55
N LEU A 66 -10.41 -11.43 -2.56
CA LEU A 66 -10.48 -10.73 -3.85
C LEU A 66 -11.59 -11.34 -4.72
N THR A 67 -12.08 -10.61 -5.72
CA THR A 67 -13.09 -11.10 -6.67
C THR A 67 -12.52 -12.31 -7.43
N PRO A 68 -13.12 -13.51 -7.31
CA PRO A 68 -12.60 -14.72 -7.93
C PRO A 68 -12.54 -14.61 -9.46
N ASN A 69 -11.50 -15.20 -10.06
CA ASN A 69 -11.30 -15.27 -11.52
C ASN A 69 -11.19 -13.92 -12.23
N GLN A 70 -11.11 -12.82 -11.49
CA GLN A 70 -10.93 -11.48 -12.04
C GLN A 70 -9.47 -11.01 -11.89
N PRO A 71 -8.97 -10.15 -12.81
CA PRO A 71 -7.66 -9.52 -12.67
C PRO A 71 -7.69 -8.46 -11.57
N HIS A 72 -6.62 -8.38 -10.79
CA HIS A 72 -6.47 -7.37 -9.75
C HIS A 72 -5.26 -6.51 -10.03
N ALA A 73 -5.49 -5.26 -10.45
CA ALA A 73 -4.41 -4.29 -10.57
C ALA A 73 -3.79 -4.05 -9.20
N GLN A 74 -2.47 -4.00 -9.14
CA GLN A 74 -1.75 -3.82 -7.88
C GLN A 74 -0.51 -2.97 -8.09
N HIS A 75 -0.30 -2.00 -7.19
CA HIS A 75 0.71 -0.97 -7.38
C HIS A 75 1.41 -0.60 -6.09
N ILE A 76 2.66 -0.11 -6.21
CA ILE A 76 3.23 0.80 -5.21
C ILE A 76 2.71 2.20 -5.56
N HIS A 77 2.09 2.84 -4.60
CA HIS A 77 1.60 4.22 -4.67
C HIS A 77 2.41 5.13 -3.75
N GLY A 78 2.61 6.38 -4.16
CA GLY A 78 3.22 7.39 -3.31
C GLY A 78 4.23 8.29 -4.03
N MET A 79 4.87 9.11 -3.20
CA MET A 79 5.97 10.00 -3.61
C MET A 79 7.16 9.83 -2.66
N ALA A 80 8.38 9.91 -3.21
CA ALA A 80 9.60 9.72 -2.41
C ALA A 80 9.75 10.75 -1.26
N GLN A 81 9.10 11.92 -1.38
CA GLN A 81 9.22 13.04 -0.46
C GLN A 81 8.09 13.14 0.57
N ALA A 82 7.09 12.23 0.51
CA ALA A 82 5.93 12.25 1.39
C ALA A 82 5.55 10.84 1.82
N ILE A 83 5.13 10.69 3.07
CA ILE A 83 4.63 9.42 3.59
C ILE A 83 3.21 9.21 3.06
N SER A 84 2.97 8.06 2.44
CA SER A 84 1.65 7.64 1.98
C SER A 84 0.83 7.08 3.14
N GLU A 85 -0.47 7.24 3.05
CA GLU A 85 -1.46 6.69 3.99
C GLU A 85 -2.50 5.85 3.24
N CYS A 86 -3.17 4.97 3.93
CA CYS A 86 -4.36 4.30 3.39
C CYS A 86 -5.59 5.14 3.72
N PRO A 87 -6.49 5.39 2.75
CA PRO A 87 -7.70 6.16 2.98
C PRO A 87 -8.66 5.40 3.92
N SER A 88 -9.48 6.16 4.62
CA SER A 88 -10.66 5.67 5.33
C SER A 88 -11.92 6.16 4.62
N LEU A 89 -13.10 5.71 5.03
CA LEU A 89 -14.38 6.18 4.46
C LEU A 89 -14.56 7.71 4.56
N ALA A 90 -13.78 8.40 5.38
CA ALA A 90 -13.75 9.87 5.39
C ALA A 90 -13.20 10.50 4.08
N ALA A 91 -12.59 9.70 3.21
CA ALA A 91 -12.15 10.10 1.88
C ALA A 91 -13.29 10.14 0.85
N ASP A 92 -14.42 9.48 1.12
CA ASP A 92 -15.62 9.52 0.28
C ASP A 92 -16.20 10.93 0.29
N THR A 93 -15.90 11.70 -0.76
CA THR A 93 -16.27 13.11 -0.88
C THR A 93 -17.61 13.32 -1.58
N ASN A 94 -18.05 12.34 -2.36
CA ASN A 94 -19.31 12.36 -3.07
C ASN A 94 -20.45 11.69 -2.28
N ALA A 95 -20.12 11.05 -1.15
CA ALA A 95 -21.04 10.37 -0.24
C ALA A 95 -21.83 9.21 -0.90
N ASP A 96 -21.18 8.47 -1.82
CA ASP A 96 -21.76 7.28 -2.44
C ASP A 96 -21.48 5.99 -1.63
N GLY A 97 -20.69 6.09 -0.55
CA GLY A 97 -20.32 4.99 0.34
C GLY A 97 -19.08 4.23 -0.13
N LEU A 98 -18.43 4.69 -1.18
CA LEU A 98 -17.24 4.08 -1.75
C LEU A 98 -16.06 5.08 -1.75
N ILE A 99 -14.87 4.58 -1.85
CA ILE A 99 -13.65 5.38 -2.08
C ILE A 99 -13.17 5.01 -3.48
N ASN A 100 -13.45 5.86 -4.47
CA ASN A 100 -12.94 5.66 -5.81
C ASN A 100 -11.45 6.03 -5.90
N THR A 101 -10.83 5.89 -7.07
CA THR A 101 -9.40 6.11 -7.23
C THR A 101 -9.01 7.57 -7.05
N THR A 102 -9.84 8.50 -7.51
CA THR A 102 -9.61 9.95 -7.36
C THR A 102 -9.70 10.39 -5.89
N GLU A 103 -10.60 9.80 -5.12
CA GLU A 103 -10.77 10.06 -3.68
C GLU A 103 -9.66 9.44 -2.83
N GLY A 104 -9.15 8.28 -3.25
CA GLY A 104 -8.03 7.64 -2.57
C GLY A 104 -6.67 8.27 -2.86
N ALA A 105 -6.50 8.86 -4.06
CA ALA A 105 -5.22 9.42 -4.53
C ALA A 105 -4.57 10.47 -3.59
N PRO A 106 -5.30 11.36 -2.91
CA PRO A 106 -4.70 12.29 -1.94
C PRO A 106 -4.02 11.59 -0.76
N PHE A 107 -4.37 10.35 -0.44
CA PHE A 107 -3.83 9.57 0.68
C PHE A 107 -2.65 8.73 0.25
N TYR A 108 -2.83 7.80 -0.70
CA TYR A 108 -1.78 6.89 -1.10
C TYR A 108 -0.87 7.46 -2.21
N GLY A 109 -1.28 8.52 -2.90
CA GLY A 109 -0.48 9.16 -3.96
C GLY A 109 -0.58 8.47 -5.33
N PRO A 110 0.20 8.96 -6.32
CA PRO A 110 0.21 8.41 -7.66
C PRO A 110 0.86 7.02 -7.71
N ILE A 111 0.63 6.28 -8.81
CA ILE A 111 1.33 5.03 -9.08
C ILE A 111 2.82 5.32 -9.26
N ALA A 112 3.66 4.57 -8.56
CA ALA A 112 5.12 4.61 -8.67
C ALA A 112 5.69 3.35 -9.33
N VAL A 113 5.07 2.18 -9.07
CA VAL A 113 5.42 0.89 -9.67
C VAL A 113 4.16 0.07 -9.87
N SER A 114 4.03 -0.56 -11.04
CA SER A 114 2.95 -1.51 -11.35
C SER A 114 3.44 -2.95 -11.16
N PHE A 115 2.77 -3.73 -10.30
CA PHE A 115 3.10 -5.12 -10.04
C PHE A 115 2.46 -6.06 -11.07
N THR A 116 2.81 -5.83 -12.34
CA THR A 116 2.42 -6.71 -13.45
C THR A 116 3.10 -8.07 -13.34
N THR A 117 2.53 -9.11 -13.93
CA THR A 117 3.10 -10.47 -13.94
C THR A 117 4.24 -10.61 -14.93
N PHE A 118 4.24 -9.80 -15.99
CA PHE A 118 5.30 -9.73 -17.02
C PHE A 118 5.40 -8.33 -17.64
N GLY A 119 6.49 -8.08 -18.37
CA GLY A 119 6.71 -6.83 -19.11
C GLY A 119 6.98 -5.62 -18.23
N ASP A 120 6.56 -4.44 -18.66
CA ASP A 120 6.82 -3.16 -18.02
C ASP A 120 6.14 -3.05 -16.64
N THR A 121 6.85 -2.41 -15.70
CA THR A 121 6.40 -2.17 -14.33
C THR A 121 6.31 -0.69 -13.98
N SER A 122 6.45 0.19 -14.97
CA SER A 122 6.32 1.63 -14.76
C SER A 122 4.86 2.05 -14.49
N PRO A 123 4.64 3.31 -14.09
CA PRO A 123 3.28 3.86 -13.96
C PRO A 123 2.45 3.78 -15.23
N ALA A 124 3.07 3.75 -16.41
CA ALA A 124 2.36 3.59 -17.70
C ALA A 124 1.61 2.27 -17.83
N SER A 125 1.95 1.28 -17.00
CA SER A 125 1.27 -0.01 -16.93
C SER A 125 0.13 -0.04 -15.90
N GLY A 126 -0.25 1.09 -15.33
CA GLY A 126 -1.25 1.17 -14.26
C GLY A 126 -2.62 0.57 -14.60
N LEU A 127 -3.03 0.65 -15.86
CA LEU A 127 -4.29 0.09 -16.37
C LEU A 127 -4.09 -1.10 -17.34
N ALA A 128 -2.93 -1.74 -17.31
CA ALA A 128 -2.66 -2.92 -18.14
C ALA A 128 -3.33 -4.19 -17.54
N VAL A 129 -4.67 -4.22 -17.56
CA VAL A 129 -5.50 -5.23 -16.89
C VAL A 129 -5.17 -6.68 -17.31
N ASP A 130 -4.69 -6.88 -18.53
CA ASP A 130 -4.25 -8.17 -19.08
C ASP A 130 -2.92 -8.68 -18.51
N ARG A 131 -2.21 -7.86 -17.75
CA ARG A 131 -0.90 -8.17 -17.17
C ARG A 131 -0.87 -8.21 -15.64
N PHE A 132 -1.98 -7.99 -14.99
CA PHE A 132 -2.09 -8.15 -13.53
C PHE A 132 -2.46 -9.59 -13.15
N PRO A 133 -2.17 -10.01 -11.92
CA PRO A 133 -2.54 -11.35 -11.48
C PRO A 133 -4.06 -11.51 -11.45
N VAL A 134 -4.51 -12.67 -11.91
CA VAL A 134 -5.92 -13.09 -11.80
C VAL A 134 -6.08 -13.87 -10.50
N ALA A 135 -7.08 -13.50 -9.69
CA ALA A 135 -7.38 -14.24 -8.48
C ALA A 135 -7.85 -15.67 -8.81
N SER A 136 -7.52 -16.61 -7.93
CA SER A 136 -8.01 -17.98 -8.04
C SER A 136 -9.53 -18.05 -7.91
N SER A 137 -10.12 -19.22 -8.18
CA SER A 137 -11.56 -19.47 -8.02
C SER A 137 -12.07 -19.29 -6.57
N VAL A 138 -11.17 -19.17 -5.60
CA VAL A 138 -11.47 -18.88 -4.19
C VAL A 138 -11.01 -17.48 -3.76
N GLY A 139 -10.74 -16.59 -4.71
CA GLY A 139 -10.41 -15.19 -4.44
C GLY A 139 -9.02 -14.97 -3.83
N THR A 140 -8.02 -15.78 -4.18
CA THR A 140 -6.65 -15.61 -3.68
C THR A 140 -5.69 -15.18 -4.78
N VAL A 141 -4.77 -14.30 -4.45
CA VAL A 141 -3.60 -13.94 -5.27
C VAL A 141 -2.33 -14.28 -4.53
N ASN A 142 -1.44 -15.03 -5.20
CA ASN A 142 -0.08 -15.28 -4.77
C ASN A 142 0.85 -14.71 -5.86
N TYR A 143 1.42 -13.56 -5.59
CA TYR A 143 2.26 -12.84 -6.54
C TYR A 143 3.71 -12.88 -6.08
N PHE A 144 4.61 -13.10 -7.03
CA PHE A 144 6.05 -13.01 -6.82
C PHE A 144 6.71 -12.40 -8.05
N ARG A 145 7.51 -11.37 -7.85
CA ARG A 145 8.29 -10.78 -8.92
C ARG A 145 9.53 -10.05 -8.39
N SER A 146 10.64 -10.16 -9.15
CA SER A 146 11.80 -9.26 -9.03
C SER A 146 11.77 -8.25 -10.17
N LEU A 147 12.03 -6.99 -9.85
CA LEU A 147 12.03 -5.87 -10.78
C LEU A 147 13.08 -4.83 -10.37
N ILE A 148 13.36 -3.89 -11.26
CA ILE A 148 14.16 -2.71 -10.94
C ILE A 148 13.20 -1.56 -10.64
N ALA A 149 13.18 -1.12 -9.39
CA ALA A 149 12.41 0.03 -8.98
C ALA A 149 13.13 1.34 -9.34
N PRO A 150 12.40 2.43 -9.61
CA PRO A 150 13.01 3.75 -9.76
C PRO A 150 13.86 4.09 -8.52
N PRO A 151 15.06 4.71 -8.68
CA PRO A 151 15.96 4.98 -7.56
C PRO A 151 15.31 5.73 -6.38
N GLY A 152 14.42 6.70 -6.67
CA GLY A 152 13.69 7.45 -5.65
C GLY A 152 12.70 6.58 -4.86
N VAL A 153 12.05 5.61 -5.51
CA VAL A 153 11.17 4.63 -4.86
C VAL A 153 11.98 3.68 -3.98
N ALA A 154 13.03 3.08 -4.56
CA ALA A 154 13.88 2.15 -3.83
C ALA A 154 14.51 2.79 -2.59
N ALA A 155 15.00 4.03 -2.68
CA ALA A 155 15.64 4.73 -1.56
C ALA A 155 14.68 5.07 -0.42
N ASN A 156 13.39 5.29 -0.71
CA ASN A 156 12.39 5.78 0.23
C ASN A 156 11.19 4.85 0.36
N LEU A 157 11.40 3.54 0.24
CA LEU A 157 10.31 2.55 0.14
C LEU A 157 9.30 2.64 1.28
N GLY A 158 9.72 3.03 2.49
CA GLY A 158 8.86 3.27 3.64
C GLY A 158 7.92 4.49 3.53
N ASN A 159 8.05 5.30 2.48
CA ASN A 159 7.14 6.41 2.22
C ASN A 159 5.94 6.01 1.34
N PHE A 160 5.86 4.76 0.91
CA PHE A 160 4.90 4.28 -0.07
C PHE A 160 3.87 3.34 0.56
N ALA A 161 2.77 3.15 -0.15
CA ALA A 161 1.75 2.16 0.16
C ALA A 161 1.59 1.18 -1.00
N ILE A 162 1.05 0.00 -0.71
CA ILE A 162 0.57 -0.94 -1.73
C ILE A 162 -0.94 -0.86 -1.76
N VAL A 163 -1.50 -0.75 -2.97
CA VAL A 163 -2.95 -0.81 -3.21
C VAL A 163 -3.23 -1.92 -4.22
N GLN A 164 -4.19 -2.79 -3.91
CA GLN A 164 -4.81 -3.70 -4.87
C GLN A 164 -6.19 -3.18 -5.23
N HIS A 165 -6.56 -3.29 -6.48
CA HIS A 165 -7.81 -2.80 -7.06
C HIS A 165 -8.69 -3.95 -7.52
N GLY A 166 -9.97 -3.65 -7.68
CA GLY A 166 -10.99 -4.55 -8.17
C GLY A 166 -11.89 -5.09 -7.07
N VAL A 167 -13.16 -4.68 -7.11
CA VAL A 167 -14.21 -5.12 -6.17
C VAL A 167 -15.47 -5.38 -6.97
N ASP A 168 -16.01 -6.59 -6.88
CA ASP A 168 -17.34 -6.92 -7.37
C ASP A 168 -18.37 -6.34 -6.38
N LEU A 169 -18.98 -5.23 -6.72
CA LEU A 169 -19.89 -4.48 -5.85
C LEU A 169 -21.30 -5.06 -5.81
N ASN A 170 -21.71 -5.74 -6.87
CA ASN A 170 -23.04 -6.34 -6.98
C ASN A 170 -23.10 -7.85 -6.67
N GLY A 171 -21.93 -8.51 -6.50
CA GLY A 171 -21.82 -9.90 -6.12
C GLY A 171 -22.09 -10.90 -7.25
N ASN A 172 -21.97 -10.48 -8.52
CA ASN A 172 -22.22 -11.34 -9.67
C ASN A 172 -20.98 -12.14 -10.14
N GLY A 173 -19.78 -11.85 -9.59
CA GLY A 173 -18.52 -12.51 -9.90
C GLY A 173 -17.75 -11.92 -11.06
N GLU A 174 -18.18 -10.81 -11.64
CA GLU A 174 -17.54 -10.14 -12.77
C GLU A 174 -17.45 -8.63 -12.51
N TYR A 175 -16.49 -7.94 -13.16
CA TYR A 175 -16.47 -6.48 -13.15
C TYR A 175 -17.35 -5.96 -14.28
N ASP A 176 -18.42 -5.31 -13.94
CA ASP A 176 -19.37 -4.74 -14.90
C ASP A 176 -19.66 -3.25 -14.61
N PHE A 177 -20.48 -2.65 -15.45
CA PHE A 177 -20.85 -1.22 -15.37
C PHE A 177 -22.06 -0.94 -14.47
N SER A 178 -22.48 -1.89 -13.64
CA SER A 178 -23.65 -1.70 -12.74
C SER A 178 -23.43 -0.58 -11.72
N ALA A 179 -22.17 -0.40 -11.28
CA ALA A 179 -21.74 0.69 -10.39
C ALA A 179 -21.19 1.92 -11.16
N GLY A 180 -21.33 1.94 -12.49
CA GLY A 180 -20.87 3.02 -13.35
C GLY A 180 -19.49 2.78 -13.97
N VAL A 181 -18.98 3.85 -14.58
CA VAL A 181 -17.67 3.86 -15.25
C VAL A 181 -16.56 4.22 -14.26
N SER A 182 -15.34 3.75 -14.55
CA SER A 182 -14.16 4.14 -13.79
C SER A 182 -13.91 5.66 -13.89
N ASP A 183 -13.51 6.24 -12.78
CA ASP A 183 -13.04 7.63 -12.68
C ASP A 183 -11.67 7.88 -13.35
N LEU A 184 -10.93 6.80 -13.68
CA LEU A 184 -9.64 6.88 -14.39
C LEU A 184 -9.77 6.72 -15.90
N ASP A 185 -10.65 5.81 -16.34
CA ASP A 185 -10.85 5.48 -17.76
C ASP A 185 -12.28 5.02 -17.98
N PRO A 186 -13.13 5.80 -18.67
CA PRO A 186 -14.54 5.48 -18.86
C PRO A 186 -14.78 4.22 -19.72
N SER A 187 -13.75 3.65 -20.35
CA SER A 187 -13.85 2.35 -21.03
C SER A 187 -13.81 1.16 -20.08
N LEU A 188 -13.46 1.39 -18.79
CA LEU A 188 -13.43 0.38 -17.75
C LEU A 188 -14.61 0.58 -16.78
N PRO A 189 -15.13 -0.50 -16.19
CA PRO A 189 -16.09 -0.39 -15.09
C PRO A 189 -15.41 0.12 -13.82
N GLN A 190 -16.17 0.83 -12.98
CA GLN A 190 -15.69 1.29 -11.67
C GLN A 190 -15.20 0.11 -10.82
N GLU A 191 -15.88 -1.02 -10.86
CA GLU A 191 -15.54 -2.25 -10.14
C GLU A 191 -14.10 -2.73 -10.42
N ALA A 192 -13.59 -2.54 -11.63
CA ALA A 192 -12.23 -2.96 -11.99
C ALA A 192 -11.12 -2.07 -11.39
N THR A 193 -11.44 -0.81 -11.07
CA THR A 193 -10.44 0.19 -10.67
C THR A 193 -10.54 0.65 -9.22
N ILE A 194 -11.67 0.43 -8.57
CA ILE A 194 -11.88 0.81 -7.18
C ILE A 194 -10.90 0.08 -6.25
N PRO A 195 -10.30 0.75 -5.24
CA PRO A 195 -9.38 0.10 -4.31
C PRO A 195 -10.07 -1.01 -3.50
N ALA A 196 -9.51 -2.22 -3.54
CA ALA A 196 -9.97 -3.36 -2.75
C ALA A 196 -9.30 -3.43 -1.38
N ASN A 197 -8.02 -3.12 -1.31
CA ASN A 197 -7.27 -3.04 -0.07
C ASN A 197 -6.08 -2.08 -0.20
N CYS A 198 -5.52 -1.71 0.95
CA CYS A 198 -4.35 -0.85 1.03
C CYS A 198 -3.48 -1.23 2.23
N GLY A 199 -2.16 -1.05 2.11
CA GLY A 199 -1.21 -1.23 3.21
C GLY A 199 0.01 -0.33 3.06
N VAL A 200 0.36 0.42 4.11
CA VAL A 200 1.59 1.23 4.16
C VAL A 200 2.79 0.30 4.28
N ILE A 201 3.85 0.60 3.52
CA ILE A 201 5.08 -0.17 3.52
C ILE A 201 5.95 0.29 4.71
N ASN A 202 6.29 -0.64 5.59
CA ASN A 202 7.10 -0.37 6.76
C ASN A 202 8.39 -1.19 6.72
N PRO A 203 9.54 -0.62 7.14
CA PRO A 203 10.75 -1.41 7.32
C PRO A 203 10.54 -2.44 8.44
N VAL A 204 11.01 -3.66 8.21
CA VAL A 204 11.07 -4.66 9.27
C VAL A 204 12.26 -4.29 10.16
N GLY A 205 11.99 -4.04 11.46
CA GLY A 205 13.01 -3.65 12.43
C GLY A 205 14.10 -4.73 12.58
N HIS A 206 15.31 -4.27 12.72
CA HIS A 206 16.49 -5.07 13.13
C HIS A 206 16.75 -4.87 14.61
#